data_acd5cfd09917e928704e6d47e60ed0e8
#
_entry.id   acd5cfd09917e928704e6d47e60ed0e8
#
_cell.length_a   1.000
_cell.length_b   1.000
_cell.length_c   1.000
_cell.angle_alpha   90.00
_cell.angle_beta   90.00
_cell.angle_gamma   90.00
#
_symmetry.space_group_name_H-M   'P 1'
#
loop_
_entity.id
_entity.type
_entity.pdbx_description
1 polymer ?
#
loop_
_entity_poly.entity_id
_entity_poly.type
_entity_poly.pdbx_seq_one_letter_code
_entity_poly.pdbx_strand_id
1 'polypeptide(L)'
;VLTDSLDDLSKSSNDSIKYFSGTATYTTETRVKKAVQGERTYLCFEQIGTMAKVYINGQYAGGVWTIPYKLDITDFVKEGVNRIKIEVVNTWVNRLIGDLNLPEEERQTYCFINPYTKNSSLPPSGIIGNVWLEYINF
;
A
#
# COMPACT_ATOMS: atom_id res chain seq x y z
N VAL A 1 -7.59 12.37 -2.27
CA VAL A 1 -6.47 13.23 -1.90
C VAL A 1 -5.39 13.11 -2.96
N LEU A 2 -4.86 14.22 -3.46
CA LEU A 2 -3.68 14.25 -4.30
C LEU A 2 -2.46 14.33 -3.38
N THR A 3 -1.42 13.55 -3.66
CA THR A 3 -0.16 13.59 -2.91
C THR A 3 1.02 13.51 -3.85
N ASP A 4 2.05 14.26 -3.55
CA ASP A 4 3.33 14.24 -4.28
C ASP A 4 4.37 13.35 -3.58
N SER A 5 4.04 12.83 -2.40
CA SER A 5 4.90 11.93 -1.63
C SER A 5 4.13 10.72 -1.12
N LEU A 6 4.82 9.62 -0.94
CA LEU A 6 4.30 8.38 -0.37
C LEU A 6 4.91 8.19 1.02
N ASP A 7 4.16 8.64 2.01
CA ASP A 7 4.60 8.64 3.40
C ASP A 7 3.87 7.58 4.22
N ASP A 8 4.49 7.17 5.31
CA ASP A 8 3.89 6.27 6.27
C ASP A 8 2.64 6.91 6.91
N LEU A 9 1.47 6.38 6.60
CA LEU A 9 0.20 6.89 7.10
C LEU A 9 0.12 6.88 8.63
N SER A 10 0.82 5.97 9.30
CA SER A 10 0.86 5.89 10.77
C SER A 10 1.55 7.08 11.42
N LYS A 11 2.29 7.88 10.65
CA LYS A 11 2.97 9.11 11.09
C LYS A 11 2.19 10.38 10.77
N SER A 12 1.00 10.25 10.22
CA SER A 12 0.15 11.41 9.91
C SER A 12 -0.19 12.22 11.16
N SER A 13 -0.27 13.53 11.01
CA SER A 13 -0.80 14.43 12.03
C SER A 13 -2.33 14.36 12.16
N ASN A 14 -3.01 13.78 11.19
CA ASN A 14 -4.45 13.53 11.20
C ASN A 14 -4.74 12.16 11.81
N ASP A 15 -5.40 12.13 12.96
CA ASP A 15 -5.69 10.89 13.70
C ASP A 15 -6.56 9.90 12.91
N SER A 16 -7.44 10.37 12.04
CA SER A 16 -8.24 9.52 11.17
C SER A 16 -7.40 8.76 10.15
N ILE A 17 -6.26 9.30 9.76
CA ILE A 17 -5.28 8.65 8.86
C ILE A 17 -4.29 7.84 9.68
N LYS A 18 -3.78 8.40 10.77
CA LYS A 18 -2.76 7.78 11.64
C LYS A 18 -3.21 6.42 12.18
N TYR A 19 -4.45 6.34 12.65
CA TYR A 19 -5.03 5.12 13.23
C TYR A 19 -5.91 4.35 12.25
N PHE A 20 -5.78 4.65 10.95
CA PHE A 20 -6.55 3.97 9.93
C PHE A 20 -6.21 2.49 9.86
N SER A 21 -7.24 1.65 9.81
CA SER A 21 -7.15 0.23 9.49
C SER A 21 -8.18 -0.11 8.42
N GLY A 22 -7.72 -0.76 7.37
CA GLY A 22 -8.55 -1.06 6.21
C GLY A 22 -7.75 -1.04 4.92
N THR A 23 -8.38 -0.61 3.84
CA THR A 23 -7.78 -0.55 2.50
C THR A 23 -7.57 0.89 2.07
N ALA A 24 -6.31 1.26 1.85
CA ALA A 24 -5.93 2.53 1.23
C ALA A 24 -5.71 2.30 -0.27
N THR A 25 -6.38 3.09 -1.11
CA THR A 25 -6.29 2.97 -2.56
C THR A 25 -5.46 4.10 -3.14
N TYR A 26 -4.45 3.74 -3.91
CA TYR A 26 -3.57 4.64 -4.64
C TYR A 26 -3.79 4.46 -6.14
N THR A 27 -3.89 5.55 -6.87
CA THR A 27 -4.03 5.54 -8.33
C THR A 27 -3.03 6.48 -8.97
N THR A 28 -2.42 6.04 -10.06
CA THR A 28 -1.50 6.84 -10.85
C THR A 28 -1.51 6.39 -12.30
N GLU A 29 -0.93 7.21 -13.16
CA GLU A 29 -0.64 6.86 -14.53
C GLU A 29 0.87 6.89 -14.76
N THR A 30 1.39 5.94 -15.52
CA THR A 30 2.80 5.88 -15.87
C THR A 30 2.98 5.50 -17.33
N ARG A 31 4.09 5.92 -17.92
CA ARG A 31 4.48 5.51 -19.27
C ARG A 31 5.37 4.29 -19.20
N VAL A 32 5.02 3.30 -20.01
CA VAL A 32 5.81 2.10 -20.22
C VAL A 32 6.40 2.16 -21.62
N LYS A 33 7.67 1.83 -21.75
CA LYS A 33 8.36 1.78 -23.03
C LYS A 33 7.84 0.62 -23.89
N LYS A 34 8.14 0.67 -25.19
CA LYS A 34 7.87 -0.43 -26.10
C LYS A 34 8.48 -1.74 -25.57
N ALA A 35 7.70 -2.81 -25.62
CA ALA A 35 8.15 -4.14 -25.23
C ALA A 35 9.35 -4.60 -26.07
N VAL A 36 10.35 -5.17 -25.41
CA VAL A 36 11.50 -5.82 -26.04
C VAL A 36 11.35 -7.32 -25.80
N GLN A 37 11.63 -8.11 -26.82
CA GLN A 37 11.54 -9.56 -26.73
C GLN A 37 12.45 -10.10 -25.62
N GLY A 38 11.90 -10.92 -24.72
CA GLY A 38 12.60 -11.52 -23.59
C GLY A 38 12.76 -10.60 -22.38
N GLU A 39 12.31 -9.33 -22.47
CA GLU A 39 12.31 -8.41 -21.34
C GLU A 39 11.03 -8.53 -20.52
N ARG A 40 11.19 -8.49 -19.21
CA ARG A 40 10.06 -8.46 -18.28
C ARG A 40 10.01 -7.13 -17.54
N THR A 41 8.80 -6.67 -17.27
CA THR A 41 8.53 -5.41 -16.58
C THR A 41 8.00 -5.70 -15.18
N TYR A 42 8.67 -5.14 -14.17
CA TYR A 42 8.30 -5.28 -12.78
C TYR A 42 7.86 -3.94 -12.17
N LEU A 43 6.82 -3.98 -11.37
CA LEU A 43 6.47 -2.91 -10.45
C LEU A 43 7.13 -3.18 -9.11
N CYS A 44 7.94 -2.23 -8.65
CA CYS A 44 8.73 -2.36 -7.43
C CYS A 44 8.35 -1.31 -6.41
N PHE A 45 8.39 -1.69 -5.13
CA PHE A 45 8.07 -0.82 -4.00
C PHE A 45 9.23 -0.84 -3.01
N GLU A 46 9.53 0.30 -2.43
CA GLU A 46 10.51 0.39 -1.34
C GLU A 46 9.98 -0.28 -0.07
N GLN A 47 8.76 0.06 0.33
CA GLN A 47 8.09 -0.54 1.48
C GLN A 47 6.57 -0.52 1.32
N ILE A 48 5.92 -1.57 1.81
CA ILE A 48 4.46 -1.70 1.90
C ILE A 48 4.08 -2.02 3.33
N GLY A 49 3.09 -1.31 3.86
CA GLY A 49 2.50 -1.57 5.18
C GLY A 49 1.48 -2.69 5.11
N THR A 50 1.91 -3.92 5.13
CA THR A 50 1.30 -5.24 5.17
C THR A 50 1.17 -5.90 3.80
N MET A 51 0.16 -5.60 3.00
CA MET A 51 -0.10 -6.28 1.72
C MET A 51 -0.66 -5.30 0.70
N ALA A 52 -0.24 -5.44 -0.55
CA ALA A 52 -0.81 -4.69 -1.67
C ALA A 52 -1.43 -5.60 -2.72
N LYS A 53 -2.56 -5.18 -3.29
CA LYS A 53 -3.15 -5.73 -4.51
C LYS A 53 -2.94 -4.73 -5.64
N VAL A 54 -2.46 -5.21 -6.77
CA VAL A 54 -2.12 -4.36 -7.92
C VAL A 54 -3.08 -4.64 -9.07
N TYR A 55 -3.58 -3.57 -9.66
CA TYR A 55 -4.41 -3.59 -10.87
C TYR A 55 -3.76 -2.71 -11.93
N ILE A 56 -3.62 -3.23 -13.12
CA ILE A 56 -3.06 -2.53 -14.28
C ILE A 56 -4.15 -2.44 -15.36
N ASN A 57 -4.46 -1.23 -15.79
CA ASN A 57 -5.51 -0.96 -16.79
C ASN A 57 -6.86 -1.64 -16.45
N GLY A 58 -7.20 -1.71 -15.17
CA GLY A 58 -8.43 -2.33 -14.67
C GLY A 58 -8.37 -3.84 -14.45
N GLN A 59 -7.25 -4.51 -14.78
CA GLN A 59 -7.06 -5.95 -14.58
C GLN A 59 -6.25 -6.23 -13.32
N TYR A 60 -6.67 -7.20 -12.53
CA TYR A 60 -5.90 -7.68 -11.39
C TYR A 60 -4.60 -8.35 -11.84
N ALA A 61 -3.48 -7.78 -11.45
CA ALA A 61 -2.14 -8.24 -11.85
C ALA A 61 -1.47 -9.14 -10.79
N GLY A 62 -1.87 -9.02 -9.53
CA GLY A 62 -1.31 -9.84 -8.46
C GLY A 62 -1.21 -9.10 -7.12
N GLY A 63 -0.66 -9.79 -6.13
CA GLY A 63 -0.43 -9.27 -4.79
C GLY A 63 1.05 -9.23 -4.43
N VAL A 64 1.39 -8.31 -3.52
CA VAL A 64 2.76 -8.14 -2.99
C VAL A 64 2.66 -8.05 -1.47
N TRP A 65 3.37 -8.93 -0.74
CA TRP A 65 3.33 -8.99 0.72
C TRP A 65 4.65 -9.38 1.39
N THR A 66 5.67 -9.72 0.59
CA THR A 66 7.00 -10.11 1.09
C THR A 66 8.10 -9.37 0.36
N ILE A 67 9.24 -9.23 1.03
CA ILE A 67 10.47 -8.71 0.42
C ILE A 67 11.08 -9.76 -0.52
N PRO A 68 11.54 -9.38 -1.72
CA PRO A 68 11.47 -8.04 -2.30
C PRO A 68 10.04 -7.68 -2.74
N TYR A 69 9.60 -6.46 -2.44
CA TYR A 69 8.28 -5.96 -2.85
C TYR A 69 8.26 -5.69 -4.36
N LYS A 70 8.02 -6.72 -5.13
CA LYS A 70 8.19 -6.73 -6.59
C LYS A 70 7.15 -7.63 -7.24
N LEU A 71 6.49 -7.13 -8.27
CA LEU A 71 5.48 -7.85 -9.03
C LEU A 71 5.77 -7.77 -10.52
N ASP A 72 5.76 -8.91 -11.19
CA ASP A 72 5.82 -8.99 -12.64
C ASP A 72 4.48 -8.55 -13.24
N ILE A 73 4.52 -7.46 -13.99
CA ILE A 73 3.34 -6.87 -14.64
C ILE A 73 3.41 -6.93 -16.18
N THR A 74 4.35 -7.69 -16.73
CA THR A 74 4.64 -7.75 -18.16
C THR A 74 3.40 -7.97 -19.03
N ASP A 75 2.56 -8.92 -18.61
CA ASP A 75 1.39 -9.33 -19.40
C ASP A 75 0.19 -8.36 -19.27
N PHE A 76 0.30 -7.33 -18.41
CA PHE A 76 -0.76 -6.39 -18.10
C PHE A 76 -0.50 -4.98 -18.65
N VAL A 77 0.75 -4.66 -18.97
CA VAL A 77 1.13 -3.34 -19.47
C VAL A 77 1.12 -3.27 -20.98
N LYS A 78 0.91 -2.07 -21.50
CA LYS A 78 1.03 -1.75 -22.91
C LYS A 78 2.01 -0.61 -23.12
N GLU A 79 2.54 -0.44 -24.33
CA GLU A 79 3.31 0.74 -24.69
C GLU A 79 2.49 2.01 -24.47
N GLY A 80 3.11 3.04 -23.89
CA GLY A 80 2.47 4.32 -23.61
C GLY A 80 1.90 4.39 -22.19
N VAL A 81 0.81 5.12 -22.01
CA VAL A 81 0.21 5.38 -20.71
C VAL A 81 -0.55 4.17 -20.19
N ASN A 82 -0.21 3.76 -18.97
CA ASN A 82 -0.90 2.72 -18.22
C ASN A 82 -1.43 3.30 -16.90
N ARG A 83 -2.65 2.89 -16.53
CA ARG A 83 -3.24 3.21 -15.26
C ARG A 83 -2.91 2.13 -14.23
N ILE A 84 -2.35 2.54 -13.11
CA ILE A 84 -2.00 1.66 -12.00
C ILE A 84 -2.91 2.01 -10.82
N LYS A 85 -3.58 0.99 -10.28
CA LYS A 85 -4.32 1.08 -9.01
C LYS A 85 -3.70 0.08 -8.03
N ILE A 86 -3.38 0.56 -6.83
CA ILE A 86 -2.80 -0.25 -5.77
C ILE A 86 -3.69 -0.12 -4.55
N GLU A 87 -4.18 -1.24 -4.05
CA GLU A 87 -4.96 -1.34 -2.82
C GLU A 87 -4.07 -1.92 -1.73
N VAL A 88 -3.69 -1.10 -0.77
CA VAL A 88 -2.88 -1.53 0.39
C VAL A 88 -3.78 -1.81 1.56
N VAL A 89 -3.73 -3.03 2.05
CA VAL A 89 -4.49 -3.48 3.22
C VAL A 89 -3.56 -3.56 4.41
N ASN A 90 -3.91 -2.88 5.50
CA ASN A 90 -3.21 -3.02 6.76
C ASN A 90 -4.03 -3.83 7.79
N THR A 91 -3.40 -4.13 8.92
CA THR A 91 -4.04 -4.87 10.01
C THR A 91 -4.87 -3.94 10.91
N TRP A 92 -5.67 -4.53 11.78
CA TRP A 92 -6.49 -3.80 12.79
C TRP A 92 -5.65 -3.13 13.90
N VAL A 93 -4.35 -3.38 13.97
CA VAL A 93 -3.49 -2.93 15.07
C VAL A 93 -3.55 -1.43 15.27
N ASN A 94 -3.44 -0.65 14.18
CA ASN A 94 -3.44 0.81 14.28
C ASN A 94 -4.78 1.34 14.83
N ARG A 95 -5.89 0.73 14.42
CA ARG A 95 -7.20 1.13 14.96
C ARG A 95 -7.37 0.73 16.41
N LEU A 96 -6.95 -0.47 16.79
CA LEU A 96 -7.01 -0.93 18.20
C LEU A 96 -6.21 -0.01 19.13
N ILE A 97 -5.02 0.43 18.70
CA ILE A 97 -4.20 1.38 19.48
C ILE A 97 -4.89 2.76 19.52
N GLY A 98 -5.44 3.21 18.40
CA GLY A 98 -6.13 4.49 18.31
C GLY A 98 -7.34 4.56 19.24
N ASP A 99 -8.12 3.49 19.30
CA ASP A 99 -9.30 3.41 20.15
C ASP A 99 -8.98 3.51 21.65
N LEU A 100 -7.78 3.09 22.08
CA LEU A 100 -7.33 3.24 23.47
C LEU A 100 -7.13 4.71 23.89
N ASN A 101 -7.04 5.62 22.94
CA ASN A 101 -6.95 7.06 23.18
C ASN A 101 -8.33 7.75 23.21
N LEU A 102 -9.40 6.99 22.95
CA LEU A 102 -10.78 7.47 22.92
C LEU A 102 -11.56 6.97 24.14
N PRO A 103 -12.58 7.73 24.59
CA PRO A 103 -13.59 7.23 25.51
C PRO A 103 -14.21 5.94 24.94
N GLU A 104 -14.69 5.07 25.82
CA GLU A 104 -15.18 3.75 25.41
C GLU A 104 -16.35 3.85 24.42
N GLU A 105 -17.23 4.82 24.61
CA GLU A 105 -18.40 5.10 23.76
C GLU A 105 -18.03 5.60 22.35
N GLU A 106 -16.83 6.12 22.14
CA GLU A 106 -16.35 6.62 20.85
C GLU A 106 -15.49 5.61 20.09
N ARG A 107 -15.18 4.45 20.69
CA ARG A 107 -14.36 3.42 20.08
C ARG A 107 -15.08 2.75 18.90
N GLN A 108 -14.34 2.51 17.84
CA GLN A 108 -14.85 1.89 16.61
C GLN A 108 -14.70 0.37 16.60
N THR A 109 -13.88 -0.19 17.50
CA THR A 109 -13.62 -1.61 17.61
C THR A 109 -13.99 -2.14 18.97
N TYR A 110 -14.37 -3.42 19.01
CA TYR A 110 -14.53 -4.17 20.24
C TYR A 110 -13.48 -5.28 20.31
N CYS A 111 -12.75 -5.33 21.41
CA CYS A 111 -11.75 -6.37 21.65
C CYS A 111 -11.88 -6.83 23.11
N PHE A 112 -12.16 -8.13 23.31
CA PHE A 112 -12.33 -8.70 24.65
C PHE A 112 -11.03 -8.61 25.46
N ILE A 113 -9.89 -8.89 24.80
CA ILE A 113 -8.56 -8.70 25.38
C ILE A 113 -7.74 -7.94 24.36
N ASN A 114 -7.43 -6.67 24.63
CA ASN A 114 -6.56 -5.87 23.79
C ASN A 114 -5.12 -6.00 24.30
N PRO A 115 -4.20 -6.61 23.51
CA PRO A 115 -2.81 -6.78 23.91
C PRO A 115 -1.99 -5.49 23.81
N TYR A 116 -2.55 -4.42 23.26
CA TYR A 116 -1.86 -3.15 23.05
C TYR A 116 -2.15 -2.14 24.15
N THR A 117 -1.31 -1.13 24.24
CA THR A 117 -1.46 0.03 25.11
C THR A 117 -1.49 1.32 24.29
N LYS A 118 -1.87 2.43 24.94
CA LYS A 118 -1.82 3.78 24.31
C LYS A 118 -0.43 4.13 23.75
N ASN A 119 0.62 3.57 24.34
CA ASN A 119 2.02 3.82 23.99
C ASN A 119 2.62 2.75 23.07
N SER A 120 1.84 1.77 22.63
CA SER A 120 2.30 0.78 21.66
C SER A 120 2.67 1.45 20.34
N SER A 121 3.76 0.99 19.72
CA SER A 121 4.20 1.49 18.42
C SER A 121 3.19 1.11 17.34
N LEU A 122 2.85 2.06 16.48
CA LEU A 122 2.01 1.83 15.32
C LEU A 122 2.81 1.10 14.24
N PRO A 123 2.31 -0.03 13.69
CA PRO A 123 2.88 -0.59 12.48
C PRO A 123 2.83 0.38 11.31
N PRO A 124 3.84 0.36 10.41
CA PRO A 124 3.82 1.15 9.18
C PRO A 124 2.57 0.86 8.34
N SER A 125 2.02 1.87 7.69
CA SER A 125 0.76 1.79 6.97
C SER A 125 0.85 2.48 5.61
N GLY A 126 0.27 1.86 4.58
CA GLY A 126 0.25 2.38 3.22
C GLY A 126 1.49 2.03 2.40
N ILE A 127 1.68 2.73 1.30
CA ILE A 127 2.91 2.68 0.49
C ILE A 127 3.87 3.72 1.04
N ILE A 128 5.11 3.31 1.29
CA ILE A 128 6.11 4.16 1.92
C ILE A 128 7.36 4.22 1.03
N GLY A 129 7.81 5.45 0.72
CA GLY A 129 8.98 5.69 -0.09
C GLY A 129 8.71 5.57 -1.58
N ASN A 130 9.66 5.02 -2.34
CA ASN A 130 9.61 5.02 -3.79
C ASN A 130 8.84 3.84 -4.37
N VAL A 131 8.20 4.10 -5.51
CA VAL A 131 7.61 3.09 -6.39
C VAL A 131 8.18 3.30 -7.78
N TRP A 132 8.67 2.24 -8.43
CA TRP A 132 9.34 2.35 -9.74
C TRP A 132 9.08 1.16 -10.64
N LEU A 133 9.34 1.32 -11.92
CA LEU A 133 9.35 0.25 -12.89
C LEU A 133 10.78 -0.25 -13.10
N GLU A 134 10.94 -1.54 -13.24
CA GLU A 134 12.20 -2.22 -13.52
C GLU A 134 12.04 -3.10 -14.75
N TYR A 135 12.96 -2.98 -15.70
CA TYR A 135 12.97 -3.77 -16.92
C TYR A 135 14.15 -4.73 -16.88
N ILE A 136 13.88 -6.02 -16.95
CA ILE A 136 14.90 -7.07 -16.79
C ILE A 136 14.87 -7.99 -18.00
N ASN A 137 16.01 -8.17 -18.63
CA ASN A 137 16.24 -9.20 -19.63
C ASN A 137 16.73 -10.48 -18.97
N PHE A 138 16.12 -11.56 -19.31
CA PHE A 138 16.53 -12.90 -18.90
C PHE A 138 17.18 -13.68 -20.02
#